data_4e81f38761c92669404ac65c85980464
#
_entry.id   4e81f38761c92669404ac65c85980464
#
_cell.length_a   1.000
_cell.length_b   1.000
_cell.length_c   1.000
_cell.angle_alpha   90.00
_cell.angle_beta   90.00
_cell.angle_gamma   90.00
#
_symmetry.space_group_name_H-M   'P 1'
#
loop_
_entity.id
_entity.type
_entity.pdbx_description
1 polymer ?
#
loop_
_entity_poly.entity_id
_entity_poly.type
_entity_poly.pdbx_seq_one_letter_code
_entity_poly.pdbx_strand_id
1 'polypeptide(L)'
;MSDHHKVVLVTGCAKGGIGYEYCKAFAEQNCRVFASDISQRMQDMADLEPDKIETLELDVSSEKSVASAVESIISKCGRIDILVNNAGIGSTGPLAELSLDAIKKAYEINTLGQLRMVQQVVPYMASQHGGSIVNIGSVVGQVPTPWAGSYCASKAAVHAMSNTLRVELRPFGINVVLVVPGAIRSNFGSNSSERLVNYDWKLYKDFKEAIVERARASQGGKATDATVFARHVAQKVLSSRPPKQIVFGHMTGLFAMLSWSPLWDKYNLVVEYVIKRILLIFKRKFNIDNQSLKGDNAGSAGYDIAHILLDYAKQQLRQEQQS
;
A
#
# COMPACT_ATOMS: atom_id res chain seq x y z
N MET A 1 -6.05 -35.05 -20.23
CA MET A 1 -6.04 -33.61 -19.96
C MET A 1 -4.78 -33.36 -19.14
N SER A 2 -3.80 -32.66 -19.69
CA SER A 2 -2.58 -32.32 -18.93
C SER A 2 -3.01 -31.39 -17.78
N ASP A 3 -2.74 -31.83 -16.56
CA ASP A 3 -3.01 -31.09 -15.33
C ASP A 3 -2.01 -29.92 -15.24
N HIS A 4 -2.26 -28.89 -16.05
CA HIS A 4 -1.40 -27.72 -16.09
C HIS A 4 -1.77 -26.76 -14.97
N HIS A 5 -1.08 -26.90 -13.83
CA HIS A 5 -1.15 -25.93 -12.75
C HIS A 5 -0.78 -24.54 -13.28
N LYS A 6 -1.56 -23.52 -12.93
CA LYS A 6 -1.20 -22.12 -13.25
C LYS A 6 0.09 -21.73 -12.54
N VAL A 7 0.98 -21.09 -13.27
CA VAL A 7 2.26 -20.58 -12.75
C VAL A 7 2.07 -19.15 -12.29
N VAL A 8 2.34 -18.89 -11.01
CA VAL A 8 2.13 -17.61 -10.33
C VAL A 8 3.46 -17.06 -9.82
N LEU A 9 3.82 -15.86 -10.21
CA LEU A 9 4.95 -15.11 -9.65
C LEU A 9 4.43 -14.02 -8.72
N VAL A 10 4.87 -14.03 -7.46
CA VAL A 10 4.53 -13.01 -6.46
C VAL A 10 5.79 -12.29 -6.00
N THR A 11 5.76 -10.96 -5.96
CA THR A 11 6.89 -10.13 -5.49
C THR A 11 6.66 -9.61 -4.08
N GLY A 12 7.74 -9.52 -3.26
CA GLY A 12 7.67 -9.01 -1.89
C GLY A 12 7.00 -9.99 -0.92
N CYS A 13 7.54 -11.20 -0.81
CA CYS A 13 6.92 -12.34 -0.13
C CYS A 13 7.47 -12.64 1.26
N ALA A 14 8.26 -11.77 1.86
CA ALA A 14 8.79 -11.98 3.20
C ALA A 14 7.68 -12.19 4.24
N LYS A 15 7.91 -13.07 5.21
CA LYS A 15 6.96 -13.44 6.28
C LYS A 15 6.40 -12.22 7.02
N GLY A 16 5.12 -12.27 7.30
CA GLY A 16 4.37 -11.16 7.93
C GLY A 16 3.91 -10.09 6.94
N GLY A 17 4.26 -10.22 5.65
CA GLY A 17 3.74 -9.41 4.55
C GLY A 17 2.52 -10.04 3.87
N ILE A 18 1.78 -9.24 3.11
CA ILE A 18 0.63 -9.73 2.33
C ILE A 18 1.09 -10.69 1.22
N GLY A 19 2.29 -10.47 0.65
CA GLY A 19 2.88 -11.33 -0.38
C GLY A 19 3.08 -12.78 0.08
N TYR A 20 3.51 -12.96 1.32
CA TYR A 20 3.63 -14.27 1.95
C TYR A 20 2.28 -15.01 1.97
N GLU A 21 1.21 -14.32 2.35
CA GLU A 21 -0.14 -14.89 2.38
C GLU A 21 -0.72 -15.12 0.98
N TYR A 22 -0.35 -14.30 -0.02
CA TYR A 22 -0.69 -14.56 -1.42
C TYR A 22 -0.09 -15.89 -1.90
N CYS A 23 1.19 -16.15 -1.58
CA CYS A 23 1.83 -17.39 -1.98
C CYS A 23 1.07 -18.61 -1.46
N LYS A 24 0.69 -18.61 -0.18
CA LYS A 24 -0.11 -19.67 0.43
C LYS A 24 -1.50 -19.78 -0.21
N ALA A 25 -2.18 -18.64 -0.41
CA ALA A 25 -3.53 -18.61 -0.96
C ALA A 25 -3.58 -19.14 -2.41
N PHE A 26 -2.58 -18.86 -3.25
CA PHE A 26 -2.49 -19.43 -4.60
C PHE A 26 -2.09 -20.90 -4.57
N ALA A 27 -1.21 -21.33 -3.69
CA ALA A 27 -0.85 -22.73 -3.51
C ALA A 27 -2.02 -23.59 -3.03
N GLU A 28 -2.87 -23.07 -2.13
CA GLU A 28 -4.15 -23.69 -1.72
C GLU A 28 -5.12 -23.87 -2.89
N GLN A 29 -5.02 -23.05 -3.94
CA GLN A 29 -5.81 -23.14 -5.18
C GLN A 29 -5.11 -23.96 -6.27
N ASN A 30 -4.17 -24.82 -5.89
CA ASN A 30 -3.46 -25.73 -6.79
C ASN A 30 -2.64 -25.02 -7.88
N CYS A 31 -2.06 -23.85 -7.57
CA CYS A 31 -1.11 -23.16 -8.43
C CYS A 31 0.33 -23.54 -8.07
N ARG A 32 1.22 -23.54 -9.07
CA ARG A 32 2.67 -23.54 -8.84
C ARG A 32 3.11 -22.11 -8.60
N VAL A 33 3.64 -21.83 -7.42
CA VAL A 33 3.93 -20.46 -6.97
C VAL A 33 5.42 -20.22 -6.88
N PHE A 34 5.87 -19.09 -7.42
CA PHE A 34 7.21 -18.53 -7.22
C PHE A 34 7.10 -17.34 -6.27
N ALA A 35 7.55 -17.53 -5.04
CA ALA A 35 7.61 -16.52 -4.00
C ALA A 35 8.93 -15.78 -4.10
N SER A 36 8.92 -14.46 -4.30
CA SER A 36 10.15 -13.72 -4.46
C SER A 36 10.29 -12.54 -3.51
N ASP A 37 11.50 -12.28 -3.05
CA ASP A 37 11.88 -11.12 -2.27
C ASP A 37 13.37 -10.80 -2.50
N ILE A 38 13.85 -9.69 -1.96
CA ILE A 38 15.27 -9.31 -2.00
C ILE A 38 16.13 -10.31 -1.21
N SER A 39 17.42 -10.38 -1.55
CA SER A 39 18.39 -11.33 -0.96
C SER A 39 18.35 -11.35 0.57
N GLN A 40 18.27 -10.17 1.20
CA GLN A 40 18.25 -10.02 2.66
C GLN A 40 16.99 -10.58 3.33
N ARG A 41 15.94 -10.89 2.56
CA ARG A 41 14.67 -11.39 3.08
C ARG A 41 14.36 -12.84 2.66
N MET A 42 15.27 -13.49 1.93
CA MET A 42 15.06 -14.87 1.47
C MET A 42 14.83 -15.85 2.63
N GLN A 43 15.54 -15.68 3.74
CA GLN A 43 15.37 -16.51 4.93
C GLN A 43 13.97 -16.41 5.56
N ASP A 44 13.29 -15.27 5.38
CA ASP A 44 11.93 -15.06 5.88
C ASP A 44 10.86 -15.89 5.14
N MET A 45 11.26 -16.58 4.07
CA MET A 45 10.38 -17.46 3.27
C MET A 45 10.70 -18.94 3.45
N ALA A 46 11.65 -19.30 4.30
CA ALA A 46 12.16 -20.67 4.45
C ALA A 46 11.12 -21.70 4.94
N ASP A 47 10.01 -21.23 5.54
CA ASP A 47 8.92 -22.06 6.03
C ASP A 47 7.72 -22.20 5.06
N LEU A 48 7.84 -21.66 3.84
CA LEU A 48 6.86 -21.91 2.78
C LEU A 48 6.96 -23.36 2.28
N GLU A 49 5.81 -23.96 1.93
CA GLU A 49 5.72 -25.37 1.48
C GLU A 49 6.51 -25.60 0.19
N PRO A 50 7.66 -26.31 0.22
CA PRO A 50 8.57 -26.41 -0.92
C PRO A 50 7.99 -27.17 -2.11
N ASP A 51 7.02 -28.06 -1.89
CA ASP A 51 6.40 -28.87 -2.95
C ASP A 51 5.52 -28.04 -3.89
N LYS A 52 5.00 -26.89 -3.42
CA LYS A 52 4.09 -26.02 -4.16
C LYS A 52 4.62 -24.62 -4.39
N ILE A 53 5.54 -24.16 -3.53
CA ILE A 53 6.05 -22.80 -3.51
C ILE A 53 7.56 -22.83 -3.60
N GLU A 54 8.09 -22.36 -4.73
CA GLU A 54 9.53 -22.19 -4.93
C GLU A 54 9.91 -20.75 -4.60
N THR A 55 10.97 -20.58 -3.81
CA THR A 55 11.49 -19.24 -3.46
C THR A 55 12.58 -18.81 -4.42
N LEU A 56 12.61 -17.53 -4.80
CA LEU A 56 13.67 -16.98 -5.62
C LEU A 56 14.00 -15.54 -5.24
N GLU A 57 15.27 -15.16 -5.40
CA GLU A 57 15.72 -13.80 -5.18
C GLU A 57 15.26 -12.88 -6.31
N LEU A 58 14.63 -11.76 -5.96
CA LEU A 58 14.19 -10.75 -6.91
C LEU A 58 14.13 -9.36 -6.26
N ASP A 59 14.92 -8.43 -6.78
CA ASP A 59 14.82 -7.01 -6.49
C ASP A 59 14.13 -6.29 -7.66
N VAL A 60 12.90 -5.82 -7.43
CA VAL A 60 12.10 -5.12 -8.45
C VAL A 60 12.71 -3.78 -8.89
N SER A 61 13.67 -3.23 -8.14
CA SER A 61 14.43 -2.03 -8.51
C SER A 61 15.59 -2.30 -9.48
N SER A 62 15.94 -3.57 -9.72
CA SER A 62 17.04 -3.99 -10.58
C SER A 62 16.53 -4.69 -11.84
N GLU A 63 16.76 -4.10 -13.01
CA GLU A 63 16.41 -4.71 -14.31
C GLU A 63 17.05 -6.08 -14.49
N LYS A 64 18.33 -6.21 -14.10
CA LYS A 64 19.07 -7.48 -14.19
C LYS A 64 18.45 -8.55 -13.29
N SER A 65 18.07 -8.19 -12.04
CA SER A 65 17.44 -9.13 -11.12
C SER A 65 16.08 -9.60 -11.64
N VAL A 66 15.28 -8.67 -12.16
CA VAL A 66 13.96 -8.97 -12.75
C VAL A 66 14.09 -9.90 -13.96
N ALA A 67 15.00 -9.59 -14.90
CA ALA A 67 15.24 -10.43 -16.08
C ALA A 67 15.66 -11.85 -15.67
N SER A 68 16.65 -11.97 -14.81
CA SER A 68 17.16 -13.28 -14.34
C SER A 68 16.08 -14.11 -13.65
N ALA A 69 15.25 -13.51 -12.81
CA ALA A 69 14.15 -14.18 -12.12
C ALA A 69 13.09 -14.69 -13.10
N VAL A 70 12.66 -13.85 -14.05
CA VAL A 70 11.68 -14.24 -15.08
C VAL A 70 12.23 -15.34 -15.98
N GLU A 71 13.46 -15.21 -16.47
CA GLU A 71 14.12 -16.22 -17.30
C GLU A 71 14.23 -17.57 -16.58
N SER A 72 14.54 -17.58 -15.28
CA SER A 72 14.58 -18.79 -14.47
C SER A 72 13.22 -19.50 -14.44
N ILE A 73 12.12 -18.77 -14.25
CA ILE A 73 10.77 -19.33 -14.24
C ILE A 73 10.40 -19.87 -15.62
N ILE A 74 10.67 -19.09 -16.67
CA ILE A 74 10.36 -19.47 -18.05
C ILE A 74 11.15 -20.73 -18.45
N SER A 75 12.43 -20.82 -18.07
CA SER A 75 13.25 -22.02 -18.33
C SER A 75 12.68 -23.28 -17.65
N LYS A 76 12.10 -23.14 -16.45
CA LYS A 76 11.54 -24.25 -15.67
C LYS A 76 10.12 -24.65 -16.08
N CYS A 77 9.29 -23.65 -16.42
CA CYS A 77 7.85 -23.82 -16.58
C CYS A 77 7.34 -23.51 -17.99
N GLY A 78 8.13 -22.84 -18.82
CA GLY A 78 7.73 -22.37 -20.15
C GLY A 78 6.70 -21.23 -20.13
N ARG A 79 6.20 -20.83 -18.96
CA ARG A 79 5.10 -19.89 -18.83
C ARG A 79 5.03 -19.15 -17.49
N ILE A 80 4.37 -18.01 -17.48
CA ILE A 80 3.87 -17.31 -16.29
C ILE A 80 2.42 -16.93 -16.57
N ASP A 81 1.48 -17.46 -15.78
CA ASP A 81 0.05 -17.21 -15.96
C ASP A 81 -0.44 -16.01 -15.16
N ILE A 82 0.14 -15.79 -13.98
CA ILE A 82 -0.25 -14.72 -13.07
C ILE A 82 1.01 -14.04 -12.52
N LEU A 83 1.08 -12.72 -12.69
CA LEU A 83 2.07 -11.87 -12.03
C LEU A 83 1.36 -11.07 -10.93
N VAL A 84 1.81 -11.19 -9.67
CA VAL A 84 1.34 -10.39 -8.55
C VAL A 84 2.41 -9.38 -8.16
N ASN A 85 2.26 -8.15 -8.61
CA ASN A 85 3.11 -7.01 -8.29
C ASN A 85 2.76 -6.47 -6.89
N ASN A 86 3.27 -7.15 -5.85
CA ASN A 86 2.98 -6.83 -4.46
C ASN A 86 4.12 -6.11 -3.76
N ALA A 87 5.37 -6.27 -4.19
CA ALA A 87 6.52 -5.58 -3.60
C ALA A 87 6.26 -4.07 -3.44
N GLY A 88 6.54 -3.54 -2.27
CA GLY A 88 6.32 -2.13 -1.98
C GLY A 88 6.83 -1.71 -0.61
N ILE A 89 7.09 -0.44 -0.46
CA ILE A 89 7.54 0.18 0.79
C ILE A 89 6.66 1.37 1.17
N GLY A 90 6.52 1.59 2.47
CA GLY A 90 5.93 2.81 3.00
C GLY A 90 6.88 3.99 2.86
N SER A 91 6.31 5.16 2.60
CA SER A 91 7.01 6.45 2.62
C SER A 91 6.16 7.44 3.39
N THR A 92 6.49 7.60 4.68
CA THR A 92 5.74 8.43 5.63
C THR A 92 6.61 9.60 6.06
N GLY A 93 6.01 10.77 6.12
CA GLY A 93 6.62 12.02 6.52
C GLY A 93 5.99 13.22 5.81
N PRO A 94 6.22 14.44 6.31
CA PRO A 94 5.78 15.67 5.65
C PRO A 94 6.48 15.82 4.30
N LEU A 95 5.73 16.00 3.22
CA LEU A 95 6.33 16.17 1.88
C LEU A 95 7.32 17.32 1.79
N ALA A 96 7.10 18.38 2.57
CA ALA A 96 7.98 19.54 2.59
C ALA A 96 9.36 19.28 3.23
N GLU A 97 9.52 18.21 4.01
CA GLU A 97 10.76 17.87 4.69
C GLU A 97 11.27 16.44 4.40
N LEU A 98 10.46 15.63 3.73
CA LEU A 98 10.89 14.29 3.35
C LEU A 98 11.98 14.39 2.27
N SER A 99 13.09 13.66 2.45
CA SER A 99 14.17 13.70 1.47
C SER A 99 13.73 13.21 0.10
N LEU A 100 14.22 13.84 -0.96
CA LEU A 100 13.94 13.40 -2.34
C LEU A 100 14.39 11.96 -2.58
N ASP A 101 15.44 11.49 -1.92
CA ASP A 101 15.92 10.11 -2.06
C ASP A 101 14.94 9.10 -1.47
N ALA A 102 14.30 9.43 -0.33
CA ALA A 102 13.23 8.60 0.23
C ALA A 102 12.01 8.57 -0.71
N ILE A 103 11.67 9.71 -1.34
CA ILE A 103 10.60 9.80 -2.33
C ILE A 103 10.94 8.97 -3.56
N LYS A 104 12.13 9.17 -4.15
CA LYS A 104 12.62 8.41 -5.32
C LYS A 104 12.60 6.90 -5.06
N LYS A 105 13.09 6.47 -3.89
CA LYS A 105 13.07 5.05 -3.50
C LYS A 105 11.66 4.48 -3.44
N ALA A 106 10.69 5.24 -2.94
CA ALA A 106 9.30 4.81 -2.92
C ALA A 106 8.72 4.64 -4.33
N TYR A 107 9.00 5.57 -5.24
CA TYR A 107 8.59 5.47 -6.64
C TYR A 107 9.31 4.34 -7.36
N GLU A 108 10.61 4.17 -7.14
CA GLU A 108 11.42 3.13 -7.76
C GLU A 108 10.86 1.74 -7.46
N ILE A 109 10.47 1.49 -6.21
CA ILE A 109 9.95 0.18 -5.80
C ILE A 109 8.45 0.06 -6.11
N ASN A 110 7.63 1.04 -5.65
CA ASN A 110 6.18 0.90 -5.68
C ASN A 110 5.58 1.07 -7.09
N THR A 111 6.24 1.82 -7.97
CA THR A 111 5.72 2.21 -9.28
C THR A 111 6.57 1.64 -10.40
N LEU A 112 7.84 2.04 -10.51
CA LEU A 112 8.73 1.58 -11.58
C LEU A 112 9.04 0.10 -11.46
N GLY A 113 9.17 -0.43 -10.24
CA GLY A 113 9.36 -1.85 -10.02
C GLY A 113 8.21 -2.70 -10.57
N GLN A 114 6.96 -2.27 -10.37
CA GLN A 114 5.80 -2.96 -10.96
C GLN A 114 5.82 -2.87 -12.49
N LEU A 115 6.15 -1.70 -13.05
CA LEU A 115 6.25 -1.54 -14.51
C LEU A 115 7.36 -2.39 -15.11
N ARG A 116 8.52 -2.46 -14.47
CA ARG A 116 9.65 -3.29 -14.88
C ARG A 116 9.28 -4.78 -14.93
N MET A 117 8.55 -5.26 -13.92
CA MET A 117 8.00 -6.61 -13.90
C MET A 117 7.03 -6.86 -15.06
N VAL A 118 6.12 -5.90 -15.31
CA VAL A 118 5.16 -5.98 -16.43
C VAL A 118 5.90 -6.08 -17.75
N GLN A 119 6.87 -5.20 -18.01
CA GLN A 119 7.63 -5.18 -19.26
C GLN A 119 8.39 -6.49 -19.51
N GLN A 120 8.89 -7.14 -18.45
CA GLN A 120 9.63 -8.39 -18.59
C GLN A 120 8.70 -9.60 -18.77
N VAL A 121 7.49 -9.60 -18.20
CA VAL A 121 6.57 -10.76 -18.24
C VAL A 121 5.62 -10.70 -19.45
N VAL A 122 5.20 -9.52 -19.88
CA VAL A 122 4.22 -9.33 -20.96
C VAL A 122 4.58 -10.03 -22.27
N PRO A 123 5.83 -10.06 -22.76
CA PRO A 123 6.17 -10.77 -23.99
C PRO A 123 5.80 -12.27 -23.95
N TYR A 124 6.02 -12.92 -22.80
CA TYR A 124 5.66 -14.33 -22.61
C TYR A 124 4.14 -14.53 -22.52
N MET A 125 3.44 -13.67 -21.76
CA MET A 125 1.98 -13.72 -21.67
C MET A 125 1.32 -13.44 -23.03
N ALA A 126 1.85 -12.52 -23.83
CA ALA A 126 1.36 -12.24 -25.17
C ALA A 126 1.53 -13.44 -26.11
N SER A 127 2.66 -14.14 -26.06
CA SER A 127 2.90 -15.38 -26.81
C SER A 127 1.97 -16.51 -26.40
N GLN A 128 1.52 -16.53 -25.14
CA GLN A 128 0.55 -17.49 -24.62
C GLN A 128 -0.90 -17.12 -24.97
N HIS A 129 -1.14 -15.93 -25.56
CA HIS A 129 -2.45 -15.35 -25.76
C HIS A 129 -3.29 -15.28 -24.49
N GLY A 130 -2.67 -14.97 -23.34
CA GLY A 130 -3.38 -14.88 -22.06
C GLY A 130 -2.46 -14.74 -20.86
N GLY A 131 -3.06 -14.32 -19.76
CA GLY A 131 -2.41 -14.14 -18.47
C GLY A 131 -3.15 -13.10 -17.63
N SER A 132 -2.69 -12.92 -16.40
CA SER A 132 -3.26 -11.93 -15.49
C SER A 132 -2.15 -11.18 -14.76
N ILE A 133 -2.16 -9.86 -14.85
CA ILE A 133 -1.29 -8.96 -14.09
C ILE A 133 -2.11 -8.37 -12.96
N VAL A 134 -1.65 -8.59 -11.73
CA VAL A 134 -2.31 -8.14 -10.49
C VAL A 134 -1.43 -7.06 -9.86
N ASN A 135 -1.83 -5.81 -9.97
CA ASN A 135 -1.10 -4.67 -9.41
C ASN A 135 -1.69 -4.26 -8.07
N ILE A 136 -0.87 -4.20 -7.03
CA ILE A 136 -1.32 -3.82 -5.70
C ILE A 136 -1.24 -2.29 -5.53
N GLY A 137 -2.41 -1.66 -5.61
CA GLY A 137 -2.63 -0.25 -5.32
C GLY A 137 -2.83 0.04 -3.83
N SER A 138 -3.73 0.95 -3.51
CA SER A 138 -4.18 1.27 -2.13
C SER A 138 -5.38 2.22 -2.18
N VAL A 139 -6.24 2.20 -1.16
CA VAL A 139 -7.29 3.23 -0.99
C VAL A 139 -6.72 4.65 -0.94
N VAL A 140 -5.49 4.83 -0.42
CA VAL A 140 -4.83 6.14 -0.38
C VAL A 140 -4.27 6.59 -1.74
N GLY A 141 -4.26 5.72 -2.75
CA GLY A 141 -4.04 6.11 -4.14
C GLY A 141 -5.26 6.82 -4.76
N GLN A 142 -6.44 6.69 -4.15
CA GLN A 142 -7.68 7.38 -4.56
C GLN A 142 -7.91 8.64 -3.73
N VAL A 143 -7.72 8.53 -2.40
CA VAL A 143 -7.90 9.64 -1.47
C VAL A 143 -6.61 9.80 -0.66
N PRO A 144 -5.76 10.79 -0.98
CA PRO A 144 -4.50 10.99 -0.29
C PRO A 144 -4.73 11.39 1.17
N THR A 145 -3.75 11.09 2.02
CA THR A 145 -3.82 11.38 3.45
C THR A 145 -2.55 12.11 3.91
N PRO A 146 -2.63 13.00 4.92
CA PRO A 146 -1.46 13.67 5.49
C PRO A 146 -0.37 12.68 5.91
N TRP A 147 0.87 13.14 5.90
CA TRP A 147 2.09 12.42 6.29
C TRP A 147 2.40 11.16 5.46
N ALA A 148 1.63 10.88 4.40
CA ALA A 148 1.87 9.77 3.48
C ALA A 148 1.87 10.20 2.02
N GLY A 149 2.08 11.48 1.72
CA GLY A 149 1.93 12.04 0.37
C GLY A 149 2.78 11.34 -0.69
N SER A 150 4.04 11.03 -0.40
CA SER A 150 4.91 10.27 -1.31
C SER A 150 4.34 8.88 -1.62
N TYR A 151 3.90 8.15 -0.59
CA TYR A 151 3.27 6.84 -0.78
C TYR A 151 1.95 6.93 -1.55
N CYS A 152 1.09 7.90 -1.20
CA CYS A 152 -0.18 8.14 -1.89
C CYS A 152 0.04 8.39 -3.39
N ALA A 153 0.98 9.25 -3.74
CA ALA A 153 1.30 9.59 -5.13
C ALA A 153 1.88 8.38 -5.89
N SER A 154 2.77 7.57 -5.26
CA SER A 154 3.26 6.34 -5.87
C SER A 154 2.13 5.34 -6.16
N LYS A 155 1.14 5.21 -5.26
CA LYS A 155 -0.02 4.31 -5.45
C LYS A 155 -1.04 4.88 -6.45
N ALA A 156 -1.22 6.20 -6.52
CA ALA A 156 -2.03 6.83 -7.57
C ALA A 156 -1.43 6.57 -8.98
N ALA A 157 -0.12 6.62 -9.10
CA ALA A 157 0.58 6.24 -10.33
C ALA A 157 0.32 4.78 -10.72
N VAL A 158 0.33 3.84 -9.76
CA VAL A 158 -0.04 2.43 -10.00
C VAL A 158 -1.47 2.29 -10.49
N HIS A 159 -2.43 3.08 -9.95
CA HIS A 159 -3.82 3.06 -10.42
C HIS A 159 -3.93 3.52 -11.88
N ALA A 160 -3.30 4.65 -12.22
CA ALA A 160 -3.27 5.18 -13.58
C ALA A 160 -2.64 4.18 -14.56
N MET A 161 -1.45 3.66 -14.23
CA MET A 161 -0.74 2.64 -14.98
C MET A 161 -1.61 1.40 -15.24
N SER A 162 -2.27 0.87 -14.19
CA SER A 162 -3.12 -0.32 -14.30
C SER A 162 -4.30 -0.10 -15.25
N ASN A 163 -4.90 1.09 -15.22
CA ASN A 163 -6.00 1.43 -16.11
C ASN A 163 -5.55 1.53 -17.58
N THR A 164 -4.39 2.11 -17.83
CA THR A 164 -3.78 2.20 -19.17
C THR A 164 -3.40 0.81 -19.70
N LEU A 165 -2.64 0.04 -18.92
CA LEU A 165 -2.22 -1.32 -19.27
C LEU A 165 -3.41 -2.24 -19.59
N ARG A 166 -4.54 -2.08 -18.92
CA ARG A 166 -5.75 -2.86 -19.18
C ARG A 166 -6.28 -2.68 -20.60
N VAL A 167 -6.13 -1.48 -21.15
CA VAL A 167 -6.54 -1.19 -22.53
C VAL A 167 -5.48 -1.68 -23.52
N GLU A 168 -4.21 -1.38 -23.24
CA GLU A 168 -3.09 -1.71 -24.12
C GLU A 168 -2.86 -3.22 -24.25
N LEU A 169 -3.08 -4.00 -23.17
CA LEU A 169 -2.82 -5.44 -23.14
C LEU A 169 -4.04 -6.30 -23.51
N ARG A 170 -5.19 -5.68 -23.68
CA ARG A 170 -6.42 -6.38 -24.09
C ARG A 170 -6.28 -7.16 -25.42
N PRO A 171 -5.63 -6.63 -26.48
CA PRO A 171 -5.46 -7.35 -27.74
C PRO A 171 -4.68 -8.67 -27.58
N PHE A 172 -3.86 -8.80 -26.54
CA PHE A 172 -3.06 -9.99 -26.26
C PHE A 172 -3.77 -10.98 -25.31
N GLY A 173 -5.05 -10.73 -24.95
CA GLY A 173 -5.80 -11.57 -24.03
C GLY A 173 -5.34 -11.48 -22.56
N ILE A 174 -4.54 -10.47 -22.20
CA ILE A 174 -3.97 -10.30 -20.86
C ILE A 174 -4.94 -9.46 -20.00
N ASN A 175 -5.31 -9.99 -18.85
CA ASN A 175 -6.11 -9.28 -17.86
C ASN A 175 -5.22 -8.42 -16.94
N VAL A 176 -5.67 -7.21 -16.62
CA VAL A 176 -5.01 -6.34 -15.64
C VAL A 176 -5.99 -6.05 -14.50
N VAL A 177 -5.67 -6.57 -13.32
CA VAL A 177 -6.46 -6.45 -12.10
C VAL A 177 -5.78 -5.46 -11.16
N LEU A 178 -6.47 -4.37 -10.83
CA LEU A 178 -6.03 -3.44 -9.80
C LEU A 178 -6.62 -3.89 -8.45
N VAL A 179 -5.78 -4.28 -7.51
CA VAL A 179 -6.19 -4.55 -6.14
C VAL A 179 -6.02 -3.27 -5.31
N VAL A 180 -7.08 -2.88 -4.60
CA VAL A 180 -7.12 -1.66 -3.78
C VAL A 180 -7.37 -2.05 -2.32
N PRO A 181 -6.29 -2.37 -1.57
CA PRO A 181 -6.41 -2.71 -0.16
C PRO A 181 -6.86 -1.52 0.69
N GLY A 182 -7.73 -1.79 1.65
CA GLY A 182 -7.93 -0.94 2.82
C GLY A 182 -6.82 -1.15 3.86
N ALA A 183 -7.15 -1.07 5.15
CA ALA A 183 -6.21 -1.41 6.22
C ALA A 183 -6.11 -2.94 6.36
N ILE A 184 -4.95 -3.49 6.05
CA ILE A 184 -4.61 -4.92 6.16
C ILE A 184 -3.51 -5.08 7.21
N ARG A 185 -3.68 -6.00 8.14
CA ARG A 185 -2.70 -6.30 9.18
C ARG A 185 -1.49 -7.00 8.57
N SER A 186 -0.33 -6.36 8.66
CA SER A 186 0.94 -6.88 8.13
C SER A 186 2.12 -6.12 8.73
N ASN A 187 3.35 -6.55 8.50
CA ASN A 187 4.55 -5.86 8.96
C ASN A 187 4.83 -4.53 8.22
N PHE A 188 4.03 -4.16 7.22
CA PHE A 188 4.23 -2.96 6.42
C PHE A 188 4.25 -1.67 7.25
N GLY A 189 3.32 -1.52 8.20
CA GLY A 189 3.24 -0.34 9.06
C GLY A 189 4.38 -0.28 10.07
N SER A 190 4.78 -1.41 10.66
CA SER A 190 5.90 -1.50 11.58
C SER A 190 7.22 -1.10 10.90
N ASN A 191 7.52 -1.69 9.75
CA ASN A 191 8.69 -1.35 8.94
C ASN A 191 8.73 0.14 8.54
N SER A 192 7.56 0.74 8.28
CA SER A 192 7.44 2.16 7.96
C SER A 192 7.71 3.05 9.17
N SER A 193 7.24 2.67 10.37
CA SER A 193 7.42 3.45 11.59
C SER A 193 8.85 3.39 12.13
N GLU A 194 9.53 2.25 12.01
CA GLU A 194 10.93 2.10 12.43
C GLU A 194 11.89 3.06 11.71
N ARG A 195 11.63 3.30 10.43
CA ARG A 195 12.40 4.25 9.61
C ARG A 195 12.26 5.70 10.07
N LEU A 196 11.20 6.03 10.82
CA LEU A 196 10.91 7.39 11.28
C LEU A 196 11.57 7.73 12.63
N VAL A 197 12.06 6.75 13.38
CA VAL A 197 12.62 6.95 14.73
C VAL A 197 13.75 7.99 14.73
N ASN A 198 14.59 7.99 13.69
CA ASN A 198 15.76 8.84 13.57
C ASN A 198 15.53 10.13 12.75
N TYR A 199 14.28 10.39 12.32
CA TYR A 199 13.98 11.63 11.61
C TYR A 199 13.79 12.78 12.58
N ASP A 200 14.52 13.88 12.34
CA ASP A 200 14.39 15.15 13.06
C ASP A 200 13.71 16.19 12.15
N TRP A 201 12.38 16.26 12.26
CA TRP A 201 11.59 17.22 11.52
C TRP A 201 11.79 18.62 12.11
N LYS A 202 12.02 19.64 11.27
CA LYS A 202 12.22 21.05 11.71
C LYS A 202 10.85 21.75 11.90
N LEU A 203 10.10 21.86 10.82
CA LEU A 203 8.77 22.50 10.83
C LEU A 203 7.71 21.62 11.53
N TYR A 204 7.86 20.30 11.42
CA TYR A 204 6.90 19.33 11.94
C TYR A 204 7.36 18.62 13.21
N LYS A 205 8.28 19.26 13.98
CA LYS A 205 8.82 18.70 15.22
C LYS A 205 7.74 18.30 16.21
N ASP A 206 6.74 19.15 16.40
CA ASP A 206 5.65 18.93 17.35
C ASP A 206 4.63 17.88 16.86
N PHE A 207 4.70 17.48 15.59
CA PHE A 207 3.82 16.47 14.97
C PHE A 207 4.45 15.10 14.88
N LYS A 208 5.65 14.88 15.43
CA LYS A 208 6.40 13.62 15.30
C LYS A 208 5.58 12.40 15.71
N GLU A 209 4.86 12.45 16.81
CA GLU A 209 4.00 11.36 17.29
C GLU A 209 2.87 11.04 16.31
N ALA A 210 2.20 12.08 15.76
CA ALA A 210 1.14 11.91 14.77
C ALA A 210 1.65 11.30 13.46
N ILE A 211 2.86 11.66 13.02
CA ILE A 211 3.53 11.11 11.85
C ILE A 211 3.83 9.61 12.07
N VAL A 212 4.35 9.24 13.23
CA VAL A 212 4.60 7.84 13.60
C VAL A 212 3.30 7.04 13.69
N GLU A 213 2.25 7.61 14.30
CA GLU A 213 0.94 6.96 14.38
C GLU A 213 0.36 6.74 12.96
N ARG A 214 0.53 7.72 12.05
CA ARG A 214 0.11 7.55 10.65
C ARG A 214 0.80 6.37 9.97
N ALA A 215 2.10 6.13 10.23
CA ALA A 215 2.81 4.98 9.69
C ALA A 215 2.18 3.65 10.16
N ARG A 216 1.64 3.60 11.37
CA ARG A 216 1.00 2.43 11.99
C ARG A 216 -0.50 2.32 11.71
N ALA A 217 -1.12 3.27 11.01
CA ALA A 217 -2.57 3.37 10.87
C ALA A 217 -3.24 2.11 10.27
N SER A 218 -2.54 1.33 9.45
CA SER A 218 -3.03 0.07 8.89
C SER A 218 -2.96 -1.12 9.86
N GLN A 219 -2.37 -0.95 11.07
CA GLN A 219 -2.12 -2.04 12.02
C GLN A 219 -3.11 -2.06 13.21
N GLY A 220 -4.11 -1.19 13.19
CA GLY A 220 -5.12 -1.12 14.25
C GLY A 220 -5.93 -2.42 14.40
N GLY A 221 -6.55 -2.62 15.57
CA GLY A 221 -7.28 -3.85 15.90
C GLY A 221 -8.41 -4.22 14.93
N LYS A 222 -8.92 -3.26 14.15
CA LYS A 222 -9.96 -3.46 13.12
C LYS A 222 -9.39 -3.78 11.73
N ALA A 223 -8.06 -3.80 11.55
CA ALA A 223 -7.44 -4.13 10.27
C ALA A 223 -7.81 -5.56 9.85
N THR A 224 -8.11 -5.73 8.56
CA THR A 224 -8.42 -7.04 7.99
C THR A 224 -7.20 -7.94 8.06
N ASP A 225 -7.40 -9.21 8.40
CA ASP A 225 -6.34 -10.21 8.42
C ASP A 225 -5.77 -10.45 7.02
N ALA A 226 -4.43 -10.57 6.91
CA ALA A 226 -3.75 -10.73 5.63
C ALA A 226 -4.11 -12.04 4.92
N THR A 227 -4.33 -13.13 5.67
CA THR A 227 -4.73 -14.43 5.11
C THR A 227 -6.11 -14.34 4.47
N VAL A 228 -7.08 -13.72 5.18
CA VAL A 228 -8.43 -13.50 4.65
C VAL A 228 -8.40 -12.64 3.40
N PHE A 229 -7.58 -11.58 3.43
CA PHE A 229 -7.40 -10.70 2.29
C PHE A 229 -6.80 -11.43 1.08
N ALA A 230 -5.72 -12.18 1.28
CA ALA A 230 -5.03 -12.89 0.23
C ALA A 230 -5.91 -13.97 -0.43
N ARG A 231 -6.64 -14.75 0.36
CA ARG A 231 -7.60 -15.75 -0.15
C ARG A 231 -8.71 -15.12 -0.99
N HIS A 232 -9.28 -14.00 -0.53
CA HIS A 232 -10.28 -13.27 -1.31
C HIS A 232 -9.74 -12.81 -2.67
N VAL A 233 -8.55 -12.23 -2.70
CA VAL A 233 -7.93 -11.76 -3.95
C VAL A 233 -7.58 -12.94 -4.85
N ALA A 234 -6.96 -14.01 -4.34
CA ALA A 234 -6.59 -15.19 -5.14
C ALA A 234 -7.81 -15.83 -5.81
N GLN A 235 -8.92 -16.02 -5.08
CA GLN A 235 -10.17 -16.55 -5.63
C GLN A 235 -10.73 -15.68 -6.76
N LYS A 236 -10.70 -14.35 -6.61
CA LYS A 236 -11.19 -13.42 -7.64
C LYS A 236 -10.29 -13.40 -8.87
N VAL A 237 -8.97 -13.45 -8.68
CA VAL A 237 -7.99 -13.49 -9.78
C VAL A 237 -8.08 -14.79 -10.57
N LEU A 238 -8.35 -15.90 -9.90
CA LEU A 238 -8.46 -17.24 -10.53
C LEU A 238 -9.83 -17.50 -11.17
N SER A 239 -10.80 -16.61 -10.99
CA SER A 239 -12.10 -16.76 -11.62
C SER A 239 -12.00 -16.73 -13.16
N SER A 240 -12.97 -17.32 -13.86
CA SER A 240 -13.01 -17.35 -15.34
C SER A 240 -13.03 -15.96 -15.97
N ARG A 241 -13.52 -14.95 -15.24
CA ARG A 241 -13.52 -13.53 -15.64
C ARG A 241 -13.02 -12.68 -14.47
N PRO A 242 -11.70 -12.51 -14.32
CA PRO A 242 -11.14 -11.70 -13.26
C PRO A 242 -11.69 -10.26 -13.31
N PRO A 243 -12.07 -9.67 -12.17
CA PRO A 243 -12.59 -8.32 -12.15
C PRO A 243 -11.52 -7.30 -12.48
N LYS A 244 -11.90 -6.17 -13.06
CA LYS A 244 -10.97 -5.06 -13.36
C LYS A 244 -10.34 -4.48 -12.08
N GLN A 245 -11.07 -4.52 -10.97
CA GLN A 245 -10.66 -3.98 -9.70
C GLN A 245 -11.19 -4.83 -8.55
N ILE A 246 -10.36 -5.04 -7.52
CA ILE A 246 -10.75 -5.69 -6.26
C ILE A 246 -10.51 -4.68 -5.14
N VAL A 247 -11.58 -4.18 -4.54
CA VAL A 247 -11.53 -3.29 -3.38
C VAL A 247 -11.94 -4.09 -2.15
N PHE A 248 -11.00 -4.33 -1.23
CA PHE A 248 -11.28 -5.16 -0.05
C PHE A 248 -10.41 -4.75 1.15
N GLY A 249 -10.97 -4.93 2.34
CA GLY A 249 -10.30 -4.64 3.61
C GLY A 249 -10.95 -3.52 4.41
N HIS A 250 -10.51 -3.36 5.65
CA HIS A 250 -11.07 -2.35 6.56
C HIS A 250 -10.91 -0.93 6.00
N MET A 251 -11.88 -0.06 6.26
CA MET A 251 -11.96 1.33 5.79
C MET A 251 -12.25 1.53 4.28
N THR A 252 -12.37 0.49 3.46
CA THR A 252 -12.64 0.66 2.02
C THR A 252 -13.94 1.41 1.76
N GLY A 253 -15.00 1.15 2.53
CA GLY A 253 -16.27 1.88 2.43
C GLY A 253 -16.15 3.37 2.73
N LEU A 254 -15.37 3.73 3.78
CA LEU A 254 -15.08 5.14 4.10
C LEU A 254 -14.34 5.83 2.95
N PHE A 255 -13.29 5.21 2.43
CA PHE A 255 -12.52 5.78 1.32
C PHE A 255 -13.33 5.86 0.02
N ALA A 256 -14.22 4.90 -0.23
CA ALA A 256 -15.16 4.98 -1.35
C ALA A 256 -16.09 6.19 -1.20
N MET A 257 -16.69 6.41 -0.02
CA MET A 257 -17.52 7.57 0.26
C MET A 257 -16.74 8.88 0.05
N LEU A 258 -15.51 8.98 0.61
CA LEU A 258 -14.65 10.13 0.43
C LEU A 258 -14.26 10.37 -1.04
N SER A 259 -14.14 9.31 -1.85
CA SER A 259 -13.82 9.46 -3.27
C SER A 259 -14.94 10.08 -4.10
N TRP A 260 -16.18 10.03 -3.62
CA TRP A 260 -17.36 10.62 -4.26
C TRP A 260 -17.66 12.05 -3.82
N SER A 261 -17.13 12.47 -2.66
CA SER A 261 -17.33 13.83 -2.17
C SER A 261 -16.54 14.87 -2.97
N PRO A 262 -16.99 16.14 -3.06
CA PRO A 262 -16.23 17.21 -3.65
C PRO A 262 -14.83 17.37 -3.06
N LEU A 263 -13.87 17.86 -3.82
CA LEU A 263 -12.45 17.94 -3.43
C LEU A 263 -12.23 18.67 -2.10
N TRP A 264 -12.92 19.79 -1.85
CA TRP A 264 -12.85 20.56 -0.61
C TRP A 264 -13.33 19.77 0.61
N ASP A 265 -14.46 18.93 0.57
CA ASP A 265 -15.00 18.16 1.67
C ASP A 265 -14.08 16.99 2.03
N LYS A 266 -13.36 16.44 1.02
CA LYS A 266 -12.34 15.40 1.25
C LYS A 266 -11.21 15.90 2.12
N TYR A 267 -10.68 17.08 1.82
CA TYR A 267 -9.57 17.66 2.58
C TYR A 267 -10.02 18.10 3.97
N ASN A 268 -11.18 18.70 4.09
CA ASN A 268 -11.71 19.13 5.38
C ASN A 268 -11.98 17.95 6.31
N LEU A 269 -12.60 16.86 5.84
CA LEU A 269 -12.81 15.63 6.63
C LEU A 269 -11.49 14.97 7.05
N VAL A 270 -10.49 14.93 6.17
CA VAL A 270 -9.17 14.36 6.48
C VAL A 270 -8.42 15.26 7.46
N VAL A 271 -8.45 16.58 7.27
CA VAL A 271 -7.86 17.57 8.17
C VAL A 271 -8.56 17.52 9.52
N GLU A 272 -9.87 17.47 9.56
CA GLU A 272 -10.64 17.38 10.81
C GLU A 272 -10.35 16.06 11.56
N TYR A 273 -10.24 14.95 10.85
CA TYR A 273 -9.84 13.66 11.43
C TYR A 273 -8.42 13.73 12.02
N VAL A 274 -7.46 14.31 11.29
CA VAL A 274 -6.07 14.48 11.75
C VAL A 274 -6.01 15.42 12.94
N ILE A 275 -6.72 16.56 12.90
CA ILE A 275 -6.79 17.50 14.03
C ILE A 275 -7.44 16.84 15.26
N LYS A 276 -8.55 16.11 15.09
CA LYS A 276 -9.18 15.37 16.19
C LYS A 276 -8.24 14.31 16.78
N ARG A 277 -7.44 13.64 15.95
CA ARG A 277 -6.45 12.67 16.41
C ARG A 277 -5.28 13.34 17.14
N ILE A 278 -4.77 14.44 16.61
CA ILE A 278 -3.74 15.26 17.27
C ILE A 278 -4.25 15.74 18.64
N LEU A 279 -5.45 16.30 18.71
CA LEU A 279 -6.07 16.73 19.96
C LEU A 279 -6.26 15.57 20.97
N LEU A 280 -6.56 14.35 20.49
CA LEU A 280 -6.68 13.15 21.32
C LEU A 280 -5.33 12.72 21.89
N ILE A 281 -4.26 12.81 21.10
CA ILE A 281 -2.88 12.54 21.54
C ILE A 281 -2.45 13.57 22.59
N PHE A 282 -2.69 14.85 22.33
CA PHE A 282 -2.43 15.91 23.30
C PHE A 282 -3.20 15.73 24.60
N LYS A 283 -4.50 15.42 24.55
CA LYS A 283 -5.31 15.11 25.74
C LYS A 283 -4.73 13.96 26.56
N ARG A 284 -4.30 12.88 25.90
CA ARG A 284 -3.69 11.72 26.56
C ARG A 284 -2.31 12.07 27.17
N LYS A 285 -1.47 12.82 26.45
CA LYS A 285 -0.10 13.16 26.88
C LYS A 285 -0.08 14.12 28.07
N PHE A 286 -1.04 15.05 28.11
CA PHE A 286 -1.12 16.07 29.16
C PHE A 286 -2.19 15.77 30.22
N ASN A 287 -2.81 14.56 30.18
CA ASN A 287 -3.86 14.13 31.12
C ASN A 287 -5.00 15.17 31.27
N ILE A 288 -5.34 15.87 30.18
CA ILE A 288 -6.36 16.91 30.14
C ILE A 288 -7.71 16.21 30.03
N ASP A 289 -8.48 16.18 31.11
CA ASP A 289 -9.86 15.71 31.05
C ASP A 289 -10.81 16.86 30.58
N ASN A 290 -12.05 16.49 30.22
CA ASN A 290 -13.00 17.43 29.61
C ASN A 290 -13.47 18.53 30.59
N GLN A 291 -13.11 18.43 31.89
CA GLN A 291 -13.42 19.49 32.89
C GLN A 291 -12.33 20.56 32.94
N SER A 292 -11.07 20.20 32.68
CA SER A 292 -9.94 21.15 32.67
C SER A 292 -10.00 22.18 31.54
N LEU A 293 -10.79 21.93 30.50
CA LEU A 293 -11.01 22.89 29.40
C LEU A 293 -12.04 23.98 29.72
N LYS A 294 -12.67 23.92 30.90
CA LYS A 294 -13.67 24.90 31.35
C LYS A 294 -13.22 25.77 32.51
N GLY A 295 -11.99 25.61 32.98
CA GLY A 295 -11.44 26.35 34.13
C GLY A 295 -10.25 27.24 33.76
N ASP A 296 -10.20 28.44 34.38
CA ASP A 296 -9.28 29.54 34.09
C ASP A 296 -7.78 29.29 34.42
N ASN A 297 -7.31 28.06 34.63
CA ASN A 297 -5.96 27.76 35.10
C ASN A 297 -5.28 26.59 34.37
N ALA A 298 -5.37 26.49 33.06
CA ALA A 298 -4.55 25.55 32.29
C ALA A 298 -3.24 26.21 31.84
N GLY A 299 -2.10 25.59 32.15
CA GLY A 299 -0.76 26.11 31.81
C GLY A 299 -0.64 26.51 30.33
N SER A 300 -0.11 27.70 30.11
CA SER A 300 -0.21 28.50 28.87
C SER A 300 0.16 27.85 27.56
N ALA A 301 1.09 26.89 27.53
CA ALA A 301 1.63 26.35 26.28
C ALA A 301 0.73 25.33 25.57
N GLY A 302 -0.07 24.51 26.30
CA GLY A 302 -0.97 23.52 25.67
C GLY A 302 -2.28 24.15 25.19
N TYR A 303 -2.68 25.23 25.83
CA TYR A 303 -3.88 26.02 25.51
C TYR A 303 -3.69 26.81 24.21
N ASP A 304 -2.51 27.40 24.02
CA ASP A 304 -2.19 28.23 22.86
C ASP A 304 -2.21 27.42 21.54
N ILE A 305 -1.68 26.22 21.52
CA ILE A 305 -1.61 25.42 20.27
C ILE A 305 -3.00 24.89 19.88
N ALA A 306 -3.79 24.43 20.84
CA ALA A 306 -5.17 23.96 20.56
C ALA A 306 -6.07 25.11 20.11
N HIS A 307 -5.93 26.29 20.69
CA HIS A 307 -6.64 27.52 20.28
C HIS A 307 -6.17 28.05 18.94
N ILE A 308 -4.84 28.07 18.66
CA ILE A 308 -4.28 28.49 17.38
C ILE A 308 -4.79 27.57 16.25
N LEU A 309 -4.81 26.25 16.46
CA LEU A 309 -5.33 25.30 15.46
C LEU A 309 -6.84 25.41 15.29
N LEU A 310 -7.58 25.65 16.38
CA LEU A 310 -9.03 25.81 16.33
C LEU A 310 -9.42 27.16 15.69
N ASP A 311 -8.68 28.22 15.98
CA ASP A 311 -8.89 29.54 15.40
C ASP A 311 -8.46 29.62 13.94
N TYR A 312 -7.40 28.94 13.58
CA TYR A 312 -7.01 28.76 12.17
C TYR A 312 -8.10 27.99 11.39
N ALA A 313 -8.63 26.91 11.94
CA ALA A 313 -9.74 26.17 11.32
C ALA A 313 -11.02 27.01 11.21
N LYS A 314 -11.35 27.81 12.24
CA LYS A 314 -12.49 28.73 12.21
C LYS A 314 -12.28 29.88 11.21
N GLN A 315 -11.06 30.38 11.09
CA GLN A 315 -10.73 31.47 10.15
C GLN A 315 -10.83 31.01 8.71
N GLN A 316 -10.38 29.77 8.39
CA GLN A 316 -10.55 29.15 7.08
C GLN A 316 -12.03 28.96 6.74
N LEU A 317 -12.84 28.45 7.69
CA LEU A 317 -14.28 28.27 7.50
C LEU A 317 -15.04 29.60 7.28
N ARG A 318 -14.59 30.73 7.89
CA ARG A 318 -15.19 32.05 7.68
C ARG A 318 -14.82 32.65 6.33
N GLN A 319 -13.60 32.44 5.84
CA GLN A 319 -13.17 32.89 4.51
C GLN A 319 -13.93 32.20 3.39
N GLU A 320 -14.26 30.92 3.59
CA GLU A 320 -15.02 30.11 2.62
C GLU A 320 -16.53 30.47 2.60
N GLN A 321 -17.08 31.01 3.68
CA GLN A 321 -18.49 31.48 3.69
C GLN A 321 -18.66 32.85 3.05
N GLN A 322 -17.56 33.55 2.74
CA GLN A 322 -17.56 34.88 2.14
C GLN A 322 -17.13 34.89 0.65
N SER A 323 -16.71 33.76 0.11
CA SER A 323 -16.40 33.51 -1.31
C SER A 323 -17.51 32.74 -2.01
#